data_6a3fb83e2b9943fabdf53f4e1fe590e1
#
_entry.id   6a3fb83e2b9943fabdf53f4e1fe590e1
#
_cell.length_a   1.000
_cell.length_b   1.000
_cell.length_c   1.000
_cell.angle_alpha   90.00
_cell.angle_beta   90.00
_cell.angle_gamma   90.00
#
_symmetry.space_group_name_H-M   'P 1'
#
loop_
_entity.id
_entity.type
_entity.pdbx_description
1 polymer ?
#
loop_
_entity_poly.entity_id
_entity_poly.type
_entity_poly.pdbx_seq_one_letter_code
_entity_poly.pdbx_strand_id
1 'polypeptide(L)'
;MIDILDIEKNSIAEELGIRPGAQLLNINGRDIYDELDYRFHNNGDELEVLVEQNGEQIIYEIEKEPHEDIGFIVQDMQMRKCGNSCIFCFVHQNPKGLRKPLYFKDEDFRFSFLHGHYVTLTNTTQEDLERIVEQRLSPLYVSVHVTDTELRKYMLGVRRDDFLLEKLQFLTSNGIELHTQIVLCPGINDGH
;
A
#
# COMPACT_ATOMS: atom_id res chain seq x y z
N MET A 1 6.86 -12.32 -0.50
CA MET A 1 8.10 -12.48 0.30
C MET A 1 8.76 -11.15 0.55
N ILE A 2 9.36 -10.92 1.71
CA ILE A 2 10.10 -9.71 2.07
C ILE A 2 11.40 -10.06 2.78
N ASP A 3 12.43 -9.21 2.60
CA ASP A 3 13.72 -9.41 3.25
C ASP A 3 13.67 -8.97 4.71
N ILE A 4 14.24 -9.79 5.60
CA ILE A 4 14.49 -9.47 7.01
C ILE A 4 15.86 -8.79 7.06
N LEU A 5 15.87 -7.48 7.33
CA LEU A 5 17.09 -6.68 7.34
C LEU A 5 17.84 -6.79 8.66
N ASP A 6 17.12 -6.89 9.77
CA ASP A 6 17.68 -7.05 11.11
C ASP A 6 16.67 -7.74 12.03
N ILE A 7 17.11 -8.10 13.21
CA ILE A 7 16.32 -8.77 14.26
C ILE A 7 16.41 -7.92 15.54
N GLU A 8 15.28 -7.69 16.18
CA GLU A 8 15.24 -7.02 17.47
C GLU A 8 15.89 -7.88 18.57
N LYS A 9 16.67 -7.24 19.43
CA LYS A 9 17.34 -7.94 20.54
C LYS A 9 16.31 -8.41 21.59
N ASN A 10 16.53 -9.61 22.09
CA ASN A 10 15.66 -10.30 23.06
C ASN A 10 14.24 -10.53 22.49
N SER A 11 14.11 -10.67 21.18
CA SER A 11 12.86 -11.00 20.50
C SER A 11 12.72 -12.51 20.28
N ILE A 12 11.51 -12.94 19.94
CA ILE A 12 11.21 -14.32 19.55
C ILE A 12 12.08 -14.76 18.36
N ALA A 13 12.27 -13.88 17.37
CA ALA A 13 13.10 -14.17 16.20
C ALA A 13 14.57 -14.44 16.57
N GLU A 14 15.13 -13.72 17.55
CA GLU A 14 16.49 -13.95 18.04
C GLU A 14 16.58 -15.31 18.77
N GLU A 15 15.61 -15.65 19.61
CA GLU A 15 15.56 -16.93 20.32
C GLU A 15 15.44 -18.13 19.38
N LEU A 16 14.69 -17.98 18.27
CA LEU A 16 14.56 -18.99 17.23
C LEU A 16 15.79 -19.11 16.32
N GLY A 17 16.77 -18.20 16.46
CA GLY A 17 18.00 -18.21 15.66
C GLY A 17 17.82 -17.74 14.23
N ILE A 18 16.74 -16.98 13.95
CA ILE A 18 16.53 -16.32 12.66
C ILE A 18 17.56 -15.19 12.56
N ARG A 19 18.11 -14.97 11.37
CA ARG A 19 19.21 -14.02 11.17
C ARG A 19 18.88 -13.00 10.09
N PRO A 20 19.48 -11.80 10.17
CA PRO A 20 19.46 -10.85 9.07
C PRO A 20 19.87 -11.47 7.73
N GLY A 21 19.15 -11.13 6.66
CA GLY A 21 19.30 -11.71 5.34
C GLY A 21 18.41 -12.92 5.06
N ALA A 22 17.64 -13.39 6.04
CA ALA A 22 16.54 -14.34 5.81
C ALA A 22 15.37 -13.64 5.07
N GLN A 23 14.48 -14.43 4.49
CA GLN A 23 13.27 -13.94 3.81
C GLN A 23 12.02 -14.46 4.52
N LEU A 24 11.12 -13.56 4.89
CA LEU A 24 9.80 -13.91 5.38
C LEU A 24 8.89 -14.18 4.16
N LEU A 25 8.39 -15.40 4.06
CA LEU A 25 7.56 -15.84 2.94
C LEU A 25 6.08 -15.77 3.28
N ASN A 26 5.70 -16.30 4.45
CA ASN A 26 4.31 -16.56 4.79
C ASN A 26 4.09 -16.51 6.30
N ILE A 27 2.90 -16.09 6.73
CA ILE A 27 2.39 -16.21 8.10
C ILE A 27 0.98 -16.81 8.02
N ASN A 28 0.75 -17.93 8.70
CA ASN A 28 -0.54 -18.64 8.73
C ASN A 28 -1.14 -18.91 7.34
N GLY A 29 -0.31 -19.35 6.37
CA GLY A 29 -0.74 -19.61 5.01
C GLY A 29 -0.97 -18.34 4.15
N ARG A 30 -0.66 -17.15 4.64
CA ARG A 30 -0.79 -15.88 3.92
C ARG A 30 0.58 -15.37 3.50
N ASP A 31 0.73 -15.11 2.21
CA ASP A 31 1.96 -14.55 1.65
C ASP A 31 2.19 -13.12 2.17
N ILE A 32 3.43 -12.82 2.51
CA ILE A 32 3.83 -11.51 3.00
C ILE A 32 4.58 -10.75 1.90
N TYR A 33 4.06 -9.60 1.50
CA TYR A 33 4.59 -8.78 0.42
C TYR A 33 5.24 -7.49 0.87
N ASP A 34 4.89 -7.01 2.07
CA ASP A 34 5.43 -5.77 2.63
C ASP A 34 5.23 -5.69 4.15
N GLU A 35 5.73 -4.60 4.74
CA GLU A 35 5.65 -4.35 6.17
C GLU A 35 4.20 -4.29 6.72
N LEU A 36 3.22 -3.82 5.91
CA LEU A 36 1.81 -3.81 6.35
C LEU A 36 1.26 -5.23 6.50
N ASP A 37 1.58 -6.14 5.56
CA ASP A 37 1.21 -7.54 5.68
C ASP A 37 1.82 -8.16 6.92
N TYR A 38 3.12 -7.92 7.14
CA TYR A 38 3.80 -8.42 8.34
C TYR A 38 3.12 -7.93 9.61
N ARG A 39 2.91 -6.64 9.76
CA ARG A 39 2.26 -6.05 10.94
C ARG A 39 0.84 -6.55 11.13
N PHE A 40 0.08 -6.73 10.06
CA PHE A 40 -1.29 -7.22 10.13
C PHE A 40 -1.35 -8.68 10.56
N HIS A 41 -0.53 -9.54 9.97
CA HIS A 41 -0.55 -10.98 10.24
C HIS A 41 0.23 -11.38 11.49
N ASN A 42 1.06 -10.50 12.05
CA ASN A 42 1.82 -10.72 13.29
C ASN A 42 0.97 -10.59 14.58
N ASN A 43 -0.32 -10.27 14.48
CA ASN A 43 -1.18 -10.01 15.65
C ASN A 43 -1.80 -11.27 16.30
N GLY A 44 -1.49 -12.47 15.85
CA GLY A 44 -1.99 -13.71 16.44
C GLY A 44 -1.20 -14.12 17.69
N ASP A 45 -1.79 -15.00 18.48
CA ASP A 45 -1.17 -15.69 19.62
C ASP A 45 -0.52 -17.02 19.22
N GLU A 46 -1.03 -17.67 18.17
CA GLU A 46 -0.45 -18.85 17.54
C GLU A 46 -0.15 -18.54 16.07
N LEU A 47 1.12 -18.60 15.66
CA LEU A 47 1.56 -18.28 14.32
C LEU A 47 2.41 -19.42 13.74
N GLU A 48 2.09 -19.77 12.49
CA GLU A 48 2.96 -20.59 11.64
C GLU A 48 3.71 -19.64 10.70
N VAL A 49 5.02 -19.50 10.87
CA VAL A 49 5.84 -18.54 10.13
C VAL A 49 6.82 -19.29 9.23
N LEU A 50 6.68 -19.11 7.91
CA LEU A 50 7.57 -19.68 6.91
C LEU A 50 8.67 -18.69 6.55
N VAL A 51 9.91 -19.07 6.85
CA VAL A 51 11.11 -18.27 6.57
C VAL A 51 12.06 -19.05 5.68
N GLU A 52 12.67 -18.39 4.71
CA GLU A 52 13.79 -18.94 3.94
C GLU A 52 15.10 -18.38 4.52
N GLN A 53 15.97 -19.26 4.99
CA GLN A 53 17.28 -18.91 5.55
C GLN A 53 18.35 -19.88 5.02
N ASN A 54 19.43 -19.33 4.46
CA ASN A 54 20.55 -20.11 3.88
C ASN A 54 20.13 -21.08 2.74
N GLY A 55 19.05 -20.76 2.02
CA GLY A 55 18.49 -21.57 0.93
C GLY A 55 17.60 -22.72 1.41
N GLU A 56 17.26 -22.77 2.70
CA GLU A 56 16.33 -23.73 3.27
C GLU A 56 15.07 -23.01 3.75
N GLN A 57 13.91 -23.60 3.49
CA GLN A 57 12.63 -23.11 4.00
C GLN A 57 12.31 -23.82 5.32
N ILE A 58 12.08 -23.01 6.34
CA ILE A 58 11.84 -23.49 7.71
C ILE A 58 10.50 -22.92 8.17
N ILE A 59 9.65 -23.79 8.70
CA ILE A 59 8.41 -23.41 9.37
C ILE A 59 8.68 -23.31 10.87
N TYR A 60 8.36 -22.16 11.44
CA TYR A 60 8.39 -21.93 12.87
C TYR A 60 6.96 -21.87 13.41
N GLU A 61 6.64 -22.74 14.36
CA GLU A 61 5.42 -22.65 15.16
C GLU A 61 5.73 -21.76 16.37
N ILE A 62 5.05 -20.61 16.45
CA ILE A 62 5.30 -19.58 17.45
C ILE A 62 4.04 -19.40 18.30
N GLU A 63 4.16 -19.59 19.60
CA GLU A 63 3.15 -19.24 20.60
C GLU A 63 3.63 -17.99 21.35
N LYS A 64 2.83 -16.91 21.38
CA LYS A 64 3.22 -15.62 21.94
C LYS A 64 2.01 -14.85 22.49
N GLU A 65 2.25 -13.82 23.27
CA GLU A 65 1.20 -12.88 23.65
C GLU A 65 0.68 -12.14 22.40
N PRO A 66 -0.63 -11.86 22.28
CA PRO A 66 -1.23 -11.28 21.07
C PRO A 66 -0.61 -9.95 20.60
N HIS A 67 -0.03 -9.18 21.51
CA HIS A 67 0.59 -7.88 21.20
C HIS A 67 2.12 -7.92 21.14
N GLU A 68 2.70 -9.08 21.36
CA GLU A 68 4.14 -9.29 21.25
C GLU A 68 4.54 -9.36 19.79
N ASP A 69 5.60 -8.64 19.42
CA ASP A 69 6.15 -8.71 18.06
C ASP A 69 7.16 -9.85 17.96
N ILE A 70 7.18 -10.54 16.82
CA ILE A 70 8.21 -11.56 16.55
C ILE A 70 9.60 -10.92 16.53
N GLY A 71 9.71 -9.66 16.16
CA GLY A 71 10.93 -8.87 16.17
C GLY A 71 11.66 -8.85 14.84
N PHE A 72 10.98 -8.98 13.72
CA PHE A 72 11.57 -8.78 12.40
C PHE A 72 11.63 -7.30 12.03
N ILE A 73 12.83 -6.81 11.69
CA ILE A 73 13.02 -5.53 11.02
C ILE A 73 13.07 -5.84 9.51
N VAL A 74 11.97 -5.57 8.84
CA VAL A 74 11.78 -5.91 7.42
C VAL A 74 12.14 -4.75 6.51
N GLN A 75 12.31 -5.04 5.22
CA GLN A 75 12.62 -4.03 4.21
C GLN A 75 11.51 -2.97 4.10
N ASP A 76 11.93 -1.72 3.84
CA ASP A 76 11.02 -0.61 3.60
C ASP A 76 10.13 -0.87 2.37
N MET A 77 8.88 -0.46 2.47
CA MET A 77 7.95 -0.53 1.35
C MET A 77 8.42 0.33 0.18
N GLN A 78 8.56 -0.29 -0.99
CA GLN A 78 8.82 0.45 -2.22
C GLN A 78 7.52 1.11 -2.71
N MET A 79 7.52 2.44 -2.77
CA MET A 79 6.36 3.24 -3.18
C MET A 79 6.02 3.02 -4.66
N ARG A 80 4.75 2.72 -4.97
CA ARG A 80 4.26 2.59 -6.35
C ARG A 80 4.27 3.94 -7.05
N LYS A 81 4.72 3.95 -8.31
CA LYS A 81 4.78 5.16 -9.13
C LYS A 81 3.46 5.41 -9.84
N CYS A 82 3.06 6.69 -9.89
CA CYS A 82 1.93 7.13 -10.67
C CYS A 82 2.25 7.09 -12.18
N GLY A 83 1.40 6.40 -12.94
CA GLY A 83 1.46 6.33 -14.40
C GLY A 83 0.67 7.41 -15.13
N ASN A 84 -0.08 8.26 -14.41
CA ASN A 84 -0.98 9.25 -14.99
C ASN A 84 -0.22 10.44 -15.60
N SER A 85 -0.86 11.10 -16.56
CA SER A 85 -0.38 12.34 -17.19
C SER A 85 -1.41 13.45 -17.02
N CYS A 86 -1.80 13.72 -15.77
CA CYS A 86 -2.84 14.69 -15.44
C CYS A 86 -2.52 16.08 -15.97
N ILE A 87 -3.52 16.75 -16.57
CA ILE A 87 -3.39 18.12 -17.10
C ILE A 87 -3.02 19.13 -16.00
N PHE A 88 -3.34 18.83 -14.74
CA PHE A 88 -3.08 19.67 -13.56
C PHE A 88 -1.96 19.11 -12.66
N CYS A 89 -1.15 18.15 -13.12
CA CYS A 89 -0.15 17.50 -12.30
C CYS A 89 0.89 18.49 -11.76
N PHE A 90 0.85 18.76 -10.46
CA PHE A 90 1.75 19.70 -9.79
C PHE A 90 3.23 19.26 -9.86
N VAL A 91 3.49 17.96 -9.94
CA VAL A 91 4.86 17.43 -10.08
C VAL A 91 5.43 17.79 -11.47
N HIS A 92 4.61 17.69 -12.53
CA HIS A 92 5.02 18.11 -13.87
C HIS A 92 5.25 19.62 -14.00
N GLN A 93 4.63 20.42 -13.12
CA GLN A 93 4.77 21.88 -13.08
C GLN A 93 6.00 22.35 -12.30
N ASN A 94 6.69 21.45 -11.61
CA ASN A 94 7.90 21.81 -10.87
C ASN A 94 8.99 22.33 -11.82
N PRO A 95 9.70 23.42 -11.46
CA PRO A 95 10.86 23.89 -12.20
C PRO A 95 11.91 22.80 -12.37
N LYS A 96 12.60 22.79 -13.50
CA LYS A 96 13.70 21.83 -13.74
C LYS A 96 14.89 22.11 -12.82
N GLY A 97 15.62 21.05 -12.44
CA GLY A 97 16.86 21.17 -11.66
C GLY A 97 16.69 21.14 -10.15
N LEU A 98 15.51 20.88 -9.63
CA LEU A 98 15.25 20.66 -8.21
C LEU A 98 15.71 19.26 -7.75
N ARG A 99 15.65 18.99 -6.43
CA ARG A 99 16.01 17.69 -5.85
C ARG A 99 15.14 16.57 -6.46
N LYS A 100 15.75 15.43 -6.76
CA LYS A 100 15.08 14.28 -7.40
C LYS A 100 13.76 13.83 -6.73
N PRO A 101 13.63 13.81 -5.39
CA PRO A 101 12.38 13.39 -4.75
C PRO A 101 11.18 14.27 -5.10
N LEU A 102 11.38 15.55 -5.45
CA LEU A 102 10.30 16.45 -5.84
C LEU A 102 9.66 16.11 -7.20
N TYR A 103 10.27 15.24 -7.98
CA TYR A 103 9.74 14.75 -9.26
C TYR A 103 9.16 13.35 -9.16
N PHE A 104 9.13 12.77 -7.96
CA PHE A 104 8.51 11.48 -7.74
C PHE A 104 6.98 11.66 -7.66
N LYS A 105 6.25 10.90 -8.47
CA LYS A 105 4.80 10.82 -8.44
C LYS A 105 4.41 9.50 -7.81
N ASP A 106 3.78 9.54 -6.67
CA ASP A 106 3.26 8.36 -5.99
C ASP A 106 1.81 8.06 -6.39
N GLU A 107 1.49 6.79 -6.34
CA GLU A 107 0.14 6.27 -6.56
C GLU A 107 0.01 4.96 -5.76
N ASP A 108 0.10 5.07 -4.42
CA ASP A 108 0.18 3.91 -3.55
C ASP A 108 -0.83 4.01 -2.40
N PHE A 109 -1.83 3.14 -2.38
CA PHE A 109 -2.86 3.12 -1.35
C PHE A 109 -2.32 2.89 0.07
N ARG A 110 -1.19 2.20 0.22
CA ARG A 110 -0.53 1.97 1.52
C ARG A 110 -0.06 3.28 2.13
N PHE A 111 0.55 4.15 1.31
CA PHE A 111 0.97 5.48 1.72
C PHE A 111 -0.21 6.44 1.88
N SER A 112 -1.31 6.22 1.17
CA SER A 112 -2.57 6.92 1.43
C SER A 112 -3.04 6.65 2.85
N PHE A 113 -3.09 5.38 3.26
CA PHE A 113 -3.46 4.98 4.61
C PHE A 113 -2.48 5.49 5.67
N LEU A 114 -1.16 5.27 5.49
CA LEU A 114 -0.15 5.58 6.51
C LEU A 114 0.13 7.07 6.66
N HIS A 115 0.05 7.84 5.58
CA HIS A 115 0.56 9.23 5.55
C HIS A 115 -0.43 10.23 4.95
N GLY A 116 -1.62 9.80 4.55
CA GLY A 116 -2.63 10.69 3.96
C GLY A 116 -2.29 11.14 2.53
N HIS A 117 -1.48 10.40 1.79
CA HIS A 117 -1.20 10.70 0.39
C HIS A 117 -2.47 10.50 -0.45
N TYR A 118 -2.78 11.49 -1.30
CA TYR A 118 -3.92 11.38 -2.20
C TYR A 118 -3.58 10.54 -3.42
N VAL A 119 -4.32 9.47 -3.63
CA VAL A 119 -4.18 8.54 -4.75
C VAL A 119 -5.40 8.57 -5.67
N THR A 120 -5.22 8.33 -6.96
CA THR A 120 -6.32 8.33 -7.94
C THR A 120 -7.02 6.98 -8.07
N LEU A 121 -6.44 5.92 -7.51
CA LEU A 121 -6.81 4.50 -7.63
C LEU A 121 -6.72 3.95 -9.07
N THR A 122 -6.04 4.65 -9.99
CA THR A 122 -5.93 4.22 -11.40
C THR A 122 -5.09 2.96 -11.58
N ASN A 123 -4.15 2.68 -10.68
CA ASN A 123 -3.29 1.49 -10.68
C ASN A 123 -3.71 0.43 -9.64
N THR A 124 -4.82 0.64 -8.94
CA THR A 124 -5.32 -0.27 -7.91
C THR A 124 -6.06 -1.43 -8.56
N THR A 125 -5.63 -2.66 -8.29
CA THR A 125 -6.23 -3.89 -8.78
C THR A 125 -7.38 -4.36 -7.90
N GLN A 126 -8.07 -5.43 -8.30
CA GLN A 126 -9.11 -6.03 -7.48
C GLN A 126 -8.52 -6.64 -6.20
N GLU A 127 -7.36 -7.29 -6.31
CA GLU A 127 -6.64 -7.87 -5.17
C GLU A 127 -6.20 -6.77 -4.17
N ASP A 128 -5.80 -5.60 -4.68
CA ASP A 128 -5.50 -4.45 -3.83
C ASP A 128 -6.74 -3.97 -3.05
N LEU A 129 -7.91 -3.91 -3.71
CA LEU A 129 -9.16 -3.51 -3.07
C LEU A 129 -9.58 -4.51 -1.98
N GLU A 130 -9.46 -5.79 -2.26
CA GLU A 130 -9.76 -6.87 -1.31
C GLU A 130 -8.81 -6.80 -0.09
N ARG A 131 -7.52 -6.56 -0.34
CA ARG A 131 -6.52 -6.36 0.71
C ARG A 131 -6.82 -5.13 1.57
N ILE A 132 -7.20 -3.99 0.97
CA ILE A 132 -7.61 -2.78 1.70
C ILE A 132 -8.75 -3.09 2.68
N VAL A 133 -9.74 -3.86 2.23
CA VAL A 133 -10.90 -4.25 3.05
C VAL A 133 -10.50 -5.25 4.13
N GLU A 134 -9.75 -6.31 3.79
CA GLU A 134 -9.28 -7.34 4.72
C GLU A 134 -8.46 -6.73 5.86
N GLN A 135 -7.51 -5.86 5.52
CA GLN A 135 -6.63 -5.21 6.49
C GLN A 135 -7.22 -3.95 7.12
N ARG A 136 -8.45 -3.56 6.71
CA ARG A 136 -9.14 -2.35 7.19
C ARG A 136 -8.28 -1.09 7.09
N LEU A 137 -7.64 -0.89 5.93
CA LEU A 137 -6.81 0.28 5.67
C LEU A 137 -7.69 1.54 5.50
N SER A 138 -8.10 2.14 6.59
CA SER A 138 -9.05 3.24 6.67
C SER A 138 -8.56 4.31 7.64
N PRO A 139 -8.68 5.62 7.32
CA PRO A 139 -9.24 6.16 6.07
C PRO A 139 -8.26 6.10 4.89
N LEU A 140 -8.81 6.19 3.65
CA LEU A 140 -8.03 6.44 2.45
C LEU A 140 -8.31 7.84 1.88
N TYR A 141 -7.29 8.45 1.28
CA TYR A 141 -7.35 9.77 0.65
C TYR A 141 -7.36 9.62 -0.87
N VAL A 142 -8.47 9.99 -1.51
CA VAL A 142 -8.71 9.68 -2.92
C VAL A 142 -8.90 10.94 -3.76
N SER A 143 -8.09 11.08 -4.80
CA SER A 143 -8.18 12.11 -5.83
C SER A 143 -9.25 11.74 -6.87
N VAL A 144 -10.47 12.24 -6.67
CA VAL A 144 -11.62 11.95 -7.54
C VAL A 144 -11.62 12.83 -8.78
N HIS A 145 -11.49 14.14 -8.62
CA HIS A 145 -11.50 15.20 -9.61
C HIS A 145 -12.77 15.31 -10.46
N VAL A 146 -13.29 14.21 -10.98
CA VAL A 146 -14.52 14.11 -11.78
C VAL A 146 -15.01 12.67 -11.82
N THR A 147 -16.32 12.49 -11.93
CA THR A 147 -16.99 11.17 -11.98
C THR A 147 -17.41 10.77 -13.40
N ASP A 148 -17.48 11.72 -14.35
CA ASP A 148 -17.68 11.41 -15.76
C ASP A 148 -16.43 10.71 -16.32
N THR A 149 -16.61 9.52 -16.88
CA THR A 149 -15.51 8.64 -17.33
C THR A 149 -14.66 9.28 -18.44
N GLU A 150 -15.27 9.93 -19.44
CA GLU A 150 -14.52 10.50 -20.56
C GLU A 150 -13.74 11.75 -20.13
N LEU A 151 -14.37 12.58 -19.31
CA LEU A 151 -13.70 13.75 -18.74
C LEU A 151 -12.56 13.32 -17.80
N ARG A 152 -12.77 12.24 -17.02
CA ARG A 152 -11.73 11.69 -16.13
C ARG A 152 -10.54 11.18 -16.93
N LYS A 153 -10.75 10.43 -18.01
CA LYS A 153 -9.67 10.01 -18.91
C LYS A 153 -8.87 11.19 -19.44
N TYR A 154 -9.56 12.24 -19.87
CA TYR A 154 -8.92 13.47 -20.34
C TYR A 154 -8.11 14.14 -19.23
N MET A 155 -8.70 14.36 -18.06
CA MET A 155 -8.05 15.05 -16.94
C MET A 155 -6.83 14.31 -16.40
N LEU A 156 -6.91 12.98 -16.29
CA LEU A 156 -5.82 12.14 -15.78
C LEU A 156 -4.81 11.70 -16.84
N GLY A 157 -5.13 11.93 -18.14
CA GLY A 157 -4.30 11.50 -19.26
C GLY A 157 -4.19 9.97 -19.36
N VAL A 158 -5.26 9.25 -19.03
CA VAL A 158 -5.34 7.79 -19.10
C VAL A 158 -6.18 7.34 -20.29
N ARG A 159 -5.89 6.17 -20.83
CA ARG A 159 -6.58 5.67 -22.04
C ARG A 159 -7.78 4.79 -21.76
N ARG A 160 -7.86 4.20 -20.58
CA ARG A 160 -8.90 3.23 -20.20
C ARG A 160 -9.70 3.79 -19.04
N ASP A 161 -10.93 3.30 -18.90
CA ASP A 161 -11.73 3.47 -17.70
C ASP A 161 -10.99 2.87 -16.50
N ASP A 162 -10.93 3.59 -15.41
CA ASP A 162 -10.35 3.13 -14.15
C ASP A 162 -11.41 2.63 -13.16
N PHE A 163 -12.68 2.63 -13.57
CA PHE A 163 -13.82 2.15 -12.78
C PHE A 163 -13.89 2.81 -11.39
N LEU A 164 -13.67 4.14 -11.35
CA LEU A 164 -13.57 4.87 -10.09
C LEU A 164 -14.80 4.67 -9.20
N LEU A 165 -16.02 4.86 -9.75
CA LEU A 165 -17.24 4.81 -8.94
C LEU A 165 -17.47 3.41 -8.34
N GLU A 166 -17.18 2.37 -9.09
CA GLU A 166 -17.25 0.99 -8.64
C GLU A 166 -16.26 0.72 -7.50
N LYS A 167 -15.03 1.23 -7.62
CA LYS A 167 -14.01 1.13 -6.56
C LYS A 167 -14.42 1.87 -5.30
N LEU A 168 -14.90 3.11 -5.43
CA LEU A 168 -15.38 3.89 -4.29
C LEU A 168 -16.56 3.21 -3.60
N GLN A 169 -17.52 2.69 -4.39
CA GLN A 169 -18.67 1.95 -3.87
C GLN A 169 -18.25 0.68 -3.16
N PHE A 170 -17.33 -0.10 -3.75
CA PHE A 170 -16.80 -1.31 -3.12
C PHE A 170 -16.16 -1.00 -1.76
N LEU A 171 -15.27 -0.01 -1.70
CA LEU A 171 -14.57 0.38 -0.47
C LEU A 171 -15.56 0.87 0.62
N THR A 172 -16.46 1.79 0.26
CA THR A 172 -17.42 2.36 1.23
C THR A 172 -18.44 1.34 1.71
N SER A 173 -18.90 0.44 0.84
CA SER A 173 -19.81 -0.65 1.21
C SER A 173 -19.17 -1.67 2.16
N ASN A 174 -17.84 -1.74 2.19
CA ASN A 174 -17.08 -2.58 3.11
C ASN A 174 -16.52 -1.81 4.32
N GLY A 175 -17.02 -0.59 4.57
CA GLY A 175 -16.71 0.18 5.79
C GLY A 175 -15.39 0.95 5.75
N ILE A 176 -14.79 1.14 4.57
CA ILE A 176 -13.61 1.99 4.40
C ILE A 176 -14.06 3.46 4.30
N GLU A 177 -13.56 4.30 5.17
CA GLU A 177 -13.75 5.76 5.12
C GLU A 177 -12.88 6.37 4.02
N LEU A 178 -13.46 7.29 3.22
CA LEU A 178 -12.77 7.95 2.12
C LEU A 178 -12.77 9.46 2.30
N HIS A 179 -11.60 10.07 2.30
CA HIS A 179 -11.42 11.51 2.15
C HIS A 179 -11.18 11.82 0.68
N THR A 180 -12.13 12.49 0.03
CA THR A 180 -12.05 12.74 -1.41
C THR A 180 -11.59 14.16 -1.70
N GLN A 181 -10.79 14.31 -2.77
CA GLN A 181 -10.28 15.60 -3.26
C GLN A 181 -10.67 15.82 -4.71
N ILE A 182 -11.00 17.08 -5.03
CA ILE A 182 -11.24 17.57 -6.38
C ILE A 182 -10.31 18.76 -6.62
N VAL A 183 -9.47 18.67 -7.64
CA VAL A 183 -8.77 19.84 -8.19
C VAL A 183 -9.71 20.50 -9.20
N LEU A 184 -10.21 21.68 -8.87
CA LEU A 184 -11.09 22.45 -9.74
C LEU A 184 -10.29 23.05 -10.89
N CYS A 185 -10.63 22.69 -12.12
CA CYS A 185 -10.04 23.20 -13.36
C CYS A 185 -11.09 24.02 -14.11
N PRO A 186 -11.04 25.37 -14.06
CA PRO A 186 -12.04 26.22 -14.68
C PRO A 186 -12.22 25.93 -16.17
N GLY A 187 -13.48 25.84 -16.60
CA GLY A 187 -13.86 25.48 -17.97
C GLY A 187 -13.69 24.00 -18.32
N ILE A 188 -13.36 23.14 -17.36
CA ILE A 188 -13.15 21.70 -17.56
C ILE A 188 -14.08 20.88 -16.67
N ASN A 189 -13.93 20.95 -15.34
CA ASN A 189 -14.74 20.20 -14.38
C ASN A 189 -15.52 21.09 -13.41
N ASP A 190 -15.76 22.34 -13.75
CA ASP A 190 -16.55 23.32 -13.02
C ASP A 190 -17.97 23.50 -13.59
N GLY A 191 -18.37 22.64 -14.53
CA GLY A 191 -19.71 22.59 -15.11
C GLY A 191 -20.75 21.96 -14.16
N HIS A 192 -22.03 22.11 -14.51
CA HIS A 192 -23.18 21.56 -13.79
C HIS A 192 -23.53 20.15 -14.24
#